data_598f8e1dff500bdc897639dd9a16c6ce
#
_entry.id   598f8e1dff500bdc897639dd9a16c6ce
#
_cell.length_a   1.000
_cell.length_b   1.000
_cell.length_c   1.000
_cell.angle_alpha   90.00
_cell.angle_beta   90.00
_cell.angle_gamma   90.00
#
_symmetry.space_group_name_H-M   'P 1'
#
loop_
_entity.id
_entity.type
_entity.pdbx_description
1 polymer ?
#
loop_
_entity_poly.entity_id
_entity_poly.type
_entity_poly.pdbx_seq_one_letter_code
_entity_poly.pdbx_strand_id
1 'polypeptide(L)'
;EVALLSLVHGRLCVTLIKRQEPPFAELWALPGGVLRVALDQNLNAAAERIAGERLGTAPPNVQQLYAVGAKGRDPRGAEEWGLSVVFYSLVPEGSFTPTAGKRVSDLSWVPVHDQLPPMAFDHKDLVAAAVRAVQSDIANLDFPAGFLPERFTLPELQTLSEQVLGKQIDKSSFRRKLRERNLVEQINGEKTQGGAHRPAGIYKLKQREKLNGQTSF
;
A
#
# COMPACT_ATOMS: atom_id res chain seq x y z
N GLU A 1 -2.69 -0.29 -12.63
CA GLU A 1 -2.84 0.80 -11.67
C GLU A 1 -2.12 0.46 -10.38
N VAL A 2 -1.51 1.44 -9.70
CA VAL A 2 -0.76 1.21 -8.45
C VAL A 2 -1.32 2.11 -7.34
N ALA A 3 -1.85 1.50 -6.28
CA ALA A 3 -2.28 2.18 -5.07
C ALA A 3 -1.11 2.24 -4.08
N LEU A 4 -0.40 3.36 -4.02
CA LEU A 4 0.63 3.59 -3.01
C LEU A 4 0.00 4.13 -1.74
N LEU A 5 0.13 3.39 -0.65
CA LEU A 5 -0.42 3.68 0.66
C LEU A 5 0.69 3.99 1.67
N SER A 6 0.42 4.87 2.61
CA SER A 6 1.30 5.17 3.75
C SER A 6 0.48 5.71 4.92
N LEU A 7 1.04 5.62 6.12
CA LEU A 7 0.56 6.42 7.24
C LEU A 7 1.20 7.81 7.12
N VAL A 8 0.40 8.85 7.16
CA VAL A 8 0.84 10.26 7.15
C VAL A 8 0.17 10.97 8.32
N HIS A 9 0.97 11.42 9.27
CA HIS A 9 0.49 11.99 10.54
C HIS A 9 -0.53 11.07 11.25
N GLY A 10 -0.26 9.77 11.27
CA GLY A 10 -1.09 8.76 11.92
C GLY A 10 -2.38 8.40 11.18
N ARG A 11 -2.58 8.86 9.94
CA ARG A 11 -3.75 8.59 9.10
C ARG A 11 -3.36 7.78 7.87
N LEU A 12 -4.12 6.74 7.56
CA LEU A 12 -3.90 6.01 6.32
C LEU A 12 -4.25 6.90 5.11
N CYS A 13 -3.26 7.11 4.25
CA CYS A 13 -3.36 7.92 3.05
C CYS A 13 -3.02 7.10 1.81
N VAL A 14 -3.56 7.51 0.68
CA VAL A 14 -3.20 7.04 -0.66
C VAL A 14 -2.57 8.17 -1.45
N THR A 15 -1.53 7.87 -2.23
CA THR A 15 -0.99 8.84 -3.18
C THR A 15 -1.89 8.91 -4.40
N LEU A 16 -2.38 10.11 -4.68
CA LEU A 16 -3.10 10.43 -5.91
C LEU A 16 -2.27 11.36 -6.78
N ILE A 17 -2.38 11.19 -8.09
CA ILE A 17 -1.79 12.05 -9.10
C ILE A 17 -2.90 12.82 -9.83
N LYS A 18 -2.64 14.06 -10.18
CA LYS A 18 -3.54 14.86 -11.01
C LYS A 18 -3.16 14.70 -12.47
N ARG A 19 -4.12 14.33 -13.30
CA ARG A 19 -3.89 14.02 -14.71
C ARG A 19 -3.69 15.27 -15.56
N GLN A 20 -2.69 15.28 -16.45
CA GLN A 20 -2.48 16.38 -17.40
C GLN A 20 -3.26 16.19 -18.70
N GLU A 21 -3.59 14.95 -19.08
CA GLU A 21 -4.08 14.61 -20.42
C GLU A 21 -5.49 14.02 -20.42
N PRO A 22 -6.28 14.21 -21.48
CA PRO A 22 -7.53 13.52 -21.72
C PRO A 22 -7.36 11.98 -21.81
N PRO A 23 -8.41 11.19 -21.53
CA PRO A 23 -9.65 11.65 -20.89
C PRO A 23 -9.41 12.00 -19.42
N PHE A 24 -10.33 12.77 -18.85
CA PHE A 24 -10.29 13.16 -17.44
C PHE A 24 -9.05 14.00 -17.04
N ALA A 25 -8.59 14.91 -17.91
CA ALA A 25 -7.61 15.92 -17.52
C ALA A 25 -8.08 16.68 -16.27
N GLU A 26 -7.15 17.07 -15.41
CA GLU A 26 -7.38 17.78 -14.14
C GLU A 26 -8.11 16.96 -13.06
N LEU A 27 -8.56 15.73 -13.32
CA LEU A 27 -9.06 14.84 -12.28
C LEU A 27 -7.93 14.06 -11.60
N TRP A 28 -8.18 13.66 -10.36
CA TRP A 28 -7.27 12.83 -9.59
C TRP A 28 -7.38 11.36 -10.01
N ALA A 29 -6.26 10.65 -9.93
CA ALA A 29 -6.18 9.25 -10.32
C ALA A 29 -5.11 8.50 -9.50
N LEU A 30 -5.17 7.18 -9.51
CA LEU A 30 -4.03 6.35 -9.13
C LEU A 30 -2.92 6.48 -10.19
N PRO A 31 -1.65 6.38 -9.79
CA PRO A 31 -0.55 6.15 -10.73
C PRO A 31 -0.87 4.97 -11.65
N GLY A 32 -0.96 5.25 -12.96
CA GLY A 32 -1.38 4.24 -13.92
C GLY A 32 -0.75 4.42 -15.29
N GLY A 33 -0.82 3.37 -16.10
CA GLY A 33 -0.26 3.37 -17.44
C GLY A 33 -0.56 2.09 -18.20
N VAL A 34 -0.01 1.99 -19.39
CA VAL A 34 -0.22 0.87 -20.31
C VAL A 34 0.98 -0.08 -20.27
N LEU A 35 0.70 -1.39 -20.35
CA LEU A 35 1.70 -2.42 -20.54
C LEU A 35 2.49 -2.17 -21.84
N ARG A 36 3.81 -2.25 -21.75
CA ARG A 36 4.73 -2.14 -22.90
C ARG A 36 5.44 -3.47 -23.08
N VAL A 37 4.93 -4.33 -23.92
CA VAL A 37 5.41 -5.70 -24.11
C VAL A 37 6.91 -5.76 -24.47
N ALA A 38 7.43 -4.75 -25.14
CA ALA A 38 8.85 -4.66 -25.48
C ALA A 38 9.77 -4.29 -24.30
N LEU A 39 9.22 -3.76 -23.20
CA LEU A 39 9.98 -3.29 -22.04
C LEU A 39 9.67 -4.07 -20.77
N ASP A 40 8.43 -4.50 -20.61
CA ASP A 40 7.94 -5.08 -19.38
C ASP A 40 8.07 -6.61 -19.44
N GLN A 41 9.00 -7.17 -18.69
CA GLN A 41 9.21 -8.62 -18.64
C GLN A 41 8.05 -9.38 -18.02
N ASN A 42 7.32 -8.74 -17.09
CA ASN A 42 6.15 -9.25 -16.38
C ASN A 42 5.30 -8.11 -15.84
N LEU A 43 4.15 -8.45 -15.25
CA LEU A 43 3.22 -7.45 -14.73
C LEU A 43 3.78 -6.65 -13.55
N ASN A 44 4.64 -7.24 -12.71
CA ASN A 44 5.29 -6.51 -11.61
C ASN A 44 6.28 -5.47 -12.15
N ALA A 45 7.11 -5.85 -13.13
CA ALA A 45 8.01 -4.91 -13.80
C ALA A 45 7.25 -3.75 -14.47
N ALA A 46 6.11 -4.04 -15.09
CA ALA A 46 5.22 -3.01 -15.64
C ALA A 46 4.70 -2.06 -14.55
N ALA A 47 4.24 -2.60 -13.41
CA ALA A 47 3.73 -1.80 -12.30
C ALA A 47 4.83 -0.91 -11.69
N GLU A 48 6.02 -1.44 -11.46
CA GLU A 48 7.17 -0.68 -10.95
C GLU A 48 7.60 0.42 -11.92
N ARG A 49 7.72 0.11 -13.23
CA ARG A 49 8.02 1.12 -14.25
C ARG A 49 6.98 2.23 -14.29
N ILE A 50 5.70 1.87 -14.32
CA ILE A 50 4.59 2.83 -14.38
C ILE A 50 4.58 3.70 -13.13
N ALA A 51 4.71 3.11 -11.95
CA ALA A 51 4.81 3.86 -10.70
C ALA A 51 6.02 4.81 -10.72
N GLY A 52 7.19 4.34 -11.13
CA GLY A 52 8.39 5.17 -11.27
C GLY A 52 8.20 6.32 -12.25
N GLU A 53 7.56 6.10 -13.40
CA GLU A 53 7.25 7.16 -14.37
C GLU A 53 6.28 8.21 -13.82
N ARG A 54 5.34 7.84 -12.93
CA ARG A 54 4.33 8.74 -12.36
C ARG A 54 4.76 9.41 -11.07
N LEU A 55 5.55 8.72 -10.25
CA LEU A 55 5.92 9.15 -8.90
C LEU A 55 7.39 9.59 -8.78
N GLY A 56 8.12 9.65 -9.91
CA GLY A 56 9.55 9.97 -9.94
C GLY A 56 10.47 8.80 -9.56
N THR A 57 10.00 7.89 -8.74
CA THR A 57 10.68 6.64 -8.38
C THR A 57 9.66 5.54 -8.12
N ALA A 58 10.06 4.27 -8.29
CA ALA A 58 9.19 3.14 -8.00
C ALA A 58 9.10 2.90 -6.49
N PRO A 59 7.89 2.71 -5.93
CA PRO A 59 7.74 2.31 -4.54
C PRO A 59 8.26 0.87 -4.33
N PRO A 60 8.76 0.55 -3.13
CA PRO A 60 9.17 -0.82 -2.81
C PRO A 60 7.95 -1.74 -2.64
N ASN A 61 8.21 -3.06 -2.72
CA ASN A 61 7.23 -4.09 -2.35
C ASN A 61 5.86 -3.96 -3.07
N VAL A 62 5.86 -3.69 -4.35
CA VAL A 62 4.65 -3.65 -5.18
C VAL A 62 4.05 -5.06 -5.27
N GLN A 63 2.78 -5.21 -4.87
CA GLN A 63 2.07 -6.49 -4.84
C GLN A 63 0.82 -6.42 -5.72
N GLN A 64 0.57 -7.46 -6.50
CA GLN A 64 -0.65 -7.56 -7.28
C GLN A 64 -1.84 -7.81 -6.35
N LEU A 65 -2.91 -7.04 -6.57
CA LEU A 65 -4.15 -7.16 -5.82
C LEU A 65 -5.18 -8.00 -6.57
N TYR A 66 -5.64 -7.51 -7.72
CA TYR A 66 -6.62 -8.20 -8.57
C TYR A 66 -6.61 -7.60 -9.98
N ALA A 67 -7.31 -8.27 -10.89
CA ALA A 67 -7.64 -7.72 -12.21
C ALA A 67 -9.10 -7.29 -12.26
N VAL A 68 -9.37 -6.18 -12.92
CA VAL A 68 -10.72 -5.66 -13.15
C VAL A 68 -10.89 -5.34 -14.61
N GLY A 69 -12.05 -5.71 -15.18
CA GLY A 69 -12.32 -5.44 -16.57
C GLY A 69 -13.83 -5.41 -16.84
N ALA A 70 -14.23 -4.52 -17.73
CA ALA A 70 -15.59 -4.43 -18.22
C ALA A 70 -15.63 -3.74 -19.58
N LYS A 71 -16.71 -3.97 -20.32
CA LYS A 71 -17.01 -3.22 -21.55
C LYS A 71 -17.31 -1.77 -21.18
N GLY A 72 -16.73 -0.82 -21.92
CA GLY A 72 -16.93 0.61 -21.69
C GLY A 72 -16.30 1.19 -20.43
N ARG A 73 -15.47 0.41 -19.71
CA ARG A 73 -14.75 0.90 -18.51
C ARG A 73 -13.78 2.03 -18.85
N ASP A 74 -13.20 2.00 -20.03
CA ASP A 74 -12.34 3.07 -20.55
C ASP A 74 -13.11 3.84 -21.66
N PRO A 75 -13.38 5.14 -21.47
CA PRO A 75 -14.16 5.91 -22.46
C PRO A 75 -13.44 6.10 -23.80
N ARG A 76 -12.14 5.79 -23.90
CA ARG A 76 -11.39 5.83 -25.15
C ARG A 76 -11.79 4.70 -26.09
N GLY A 77 -12.31 3.61 -25.56
CA GLY A 77 -12.83 2.47 -26.29
C GLY A 77 -14.20 2.05 -25.71
N ALA A 78 -15.22 2.91 -25.84
CA ALA A 78 -16.50 2.74 -25.14
C ALA A 78 -17.20 1.40 -25.46
N GLU A 79 -16.96 0.83 -26.63
CA GLU A 79 -17.49 -0.49 -27.03
C GLU A 79 -16.51 -1.63 -26.78
N GLU A 80 -15.28 -1.33 -26.32
CA GLU A 80 -14.22 -2.30 -26.07
C GLU A 80 -14.11 -2.66 -24.60
N TRP A 81 -13.41 -3.75 -24.32
CA TRP A 81 -13.09 -4.15 -22.97
C TRP A 81 -11.90 -3.32 -22.44
N GLY A 82 -12.14 -2.60 -21.35
CA GLY A 82 -11.07 -2.02 -20.56
C GLY A 82 -10.62 -2.99 -19.45
N LEU A 83 -9.37 -3.46 -19.50
CA LEU A 83 -8.78 -4.33 -18.47
C LEU A 83 -7.68 -3.58 -17.73
N SER A 84 -7.67 -3.67 -16.41
CA SER A 84 -6.54 -3.22 -15.57
C SER A 84 -6.15 -4.28 -14.56
N VAL A 85 -4.86 -4.41 -14.31
CA VAL A 85 -4.33 -5.12 -13.16
C VAL A 85 -3.99 -4.08 -12.09
N VAL A 86 -4.54 -4.27 -10.91
CA VAL A 86 -4.38 -3.36 -9.77
C VAL A 86 -3.30 -3.91 -8.85
N PHE A 87 -2.38 -3.03 -8.50
CA PHE A 87 -1.31 -3.29 -7.55
C PHE A 87 -1.42 -2.35 -6.37
N TYR A 88 -0.83 -2.72 -5.25
CA TYR A 88 -0.65 -1.82 -4.12
C TYR A 88 0.76 -1.95 -3.52
N SER A 89 1.17 -0.92 -2.82
CA SER A 89 2.35 -0.91 -1.96
C SER A 89 2.00 -0.16 -0.68
N LEU A 90 2.40 -0.70 0.46
CA LEU A 90 2.32 0.00 1.75
C LEU A 90 3.73 0.33 2.20
N VAL A 91 4.00 1.62 2.39
CA VAL A 91 5.32 2.12 2.80
C VAL A 91 5.26 2.77 4.17
N PRO A 92 6.32 2.66 5.00
CA PRO A 92 6.38 3.35 6.29
C PRO A 92 6.32 4.87 6.10
N GLU A 93 5.79 5.58 7.10
CA GLU A 93 5.77 7.05 7.10
C GLU A 93 7.18 7.63 6.88
N GLY A 94 7.29 8.57 5.96
CA GLY A 94 8.55 9.25 5.65
C GLY A 94 9.59 8.41 4.88
N SER A 95 9.36 7.12 4.65
CA SER A 95 10.32 6.27 3.93
C SER A 95 10.27 6.43 2.40
N PHE A 96 9.23 7.06 1.88
CA PHE A 96 9.04 7.26 0.45
C PHE A 96 8.47 8.67 0.18
N THR A 97 9.16 9.43 -0.66
CA THR A 97 8.75 10.79 -1.06
C THR A 97 8.45 10.79 -2.55
N PRO A 98 7.18 10.64 -2.96
CA PRO A 98 6.83 10.70 -4.36
C PRO A 98 6.96 12.12 -4.91
N THR A 99 7.37 12.23 -6.16
CA THR A 99 7.45 13.50 -6.90
C THR A 99 6.64 13.38 -8.18
N ALA A 100 6.04 14.51 -8.63
CA ALA A 100 5.29 14.52 -9.86
C ALA A 100 6.19 14.15 -11.07
N GLY A 101 5.87 13.04 -11.69
CA GLY A 101 6.60 12.50 -12.83
C GLY A 101 5.91 12.80 -14.16
N LYS A 102 6.07 11.91 -15.14
CA LYS A 102 5.51 12.11 -16.50
C LYS A 102 3.99 12.20 -16.48
N ARG A 103 3.42 13.19 -17.16
CA ARG A 103 1.97 13.42 -17.33
C ARG A 103 1.22 13.64 -16.01
N VAL A 104 1.90 14.16 -15.01
CA VAL A 104 1.37 14.48 -13.69
C VAL A 104 1.50 15.98 -13.46
N SER A 105 0.37 16.70 -13.27
CA SER A 105 0.39 18.14 -12.97
C SER A 105 0.51 18.42 -11.48
N ASP A 106 0.04 17.49 -10.65
CA ASP A 106 0.07 17.61 -9.19
C ASP A 106 0.06 16.22 -8.54
N LEU A 107 0.51 16.13 -7.29
CA LEU A 107 0.57 14.90 -6.51
C LEU A 107 0.26 15.20 -5.05
N SER A 108 -0.54 14.35 -4.42
CA SER A 108 -0.88 14.51 -3.01
C SER A 108 -1.10 13.19 -2.30
N TRP A 109 -0.75 13.15 -1.01
CA TRP A 109 -1.21 12.15 -0.07
C TRP A 109 -2.59 12.52 0.42
N VAL A 110 -3.59 11.69 0.14
CA VAL A 110 -4.99 11.94 0.46
C VAL A 110 -5.46 10.91 1.50
N PRO A 111 -5.99 11.33 2.66
CA PRO A 111 -6.52 10.42 3.67
C PRO A 111 -7.68 9.59 3.12
N VAL A 112 -7.60 8.27 3.26
CA VAL A 112 -8.56 7.33 2.65
C VAL A 112 -9.94 7.30 3.34
N HIS A 113 -10.03 7.80 4.56
CA HIS A 113 -11.28 7.87 5.33
C HIS A 113 -12.01 9.20 5.16
N ASP A 114 -11.40 10.18 4.50
CA ASP A 114 -12.05 11.43 4.14
C ASP A 114 -12.77 11.29 2.79
N GLN A 115 -13.49 12.34 2.41
CA GLN A 115 -14.06 12.41 1.09
C GLN A 115 -12.92 12.55 0.06
N LEU A 116 -12.73 11.51 -0.74
CA LEU A 116 -11.77 11.57 -1.85
C LEU A 116 -12.18 12.67 -2.85
N PRO A 117 -11.21 13.37 -3.46
CA PRO A 117 -11.50 14.33 -4.52
C PRO A 117 -12.16 13.64 -5.74
N PRO A 118 -12.74 14.40 -6.67
CA PRO A 118 -13.22 13.84 -7.92
C PRO A 118 -12.13 13.05 -8.65
N MET A 119 -12.40 11.78 -8.95
CA MET A 119 -11.43 10.85 -9.53
C MET A 119 -11.79 10.46 -10.96
N ALA A 120 -10.76 10.21 -11.74
CA ALA A 120 -10.88 9.68 -13.09
C ALA A 120 -11.28 8.20 -13.08
N PHE A 121 -11.99 7.76 -14.08
CA PHE A 121 -12.40 6.37 -14.29
C PHE A 121 -13.14 5.81 -13.04
N ASP A 122 -12.89 4.54 -12.75
CA ASP A 122 -13.35 3.84 -11.55
C ASP A 122 -12.28 3.84 -10.42
N HIS A 123 -11.29 4.74 -10.47
CA HIS A 123 -10.16 4.72 -9.54
C HIS A 123 -10.57 4.88 -8.08
N LYS A 124 -11.71 5.50 -7.79
CA LYS A 124 -12.27 5.55 -6.43
C LYS A 124 -12.54 4.14 -5.88
N ASP A 125 -13.08 3.26 -6.70
CA ASP A 125 -13.38 1.87 -6.31
C ASP A 125 -12.09 1.05 -6.15
N LEU A 126 -11.07 1.33 -7.00
CA LEU A 126 -9.76 0.70 -6.89
C LEU A 126 -9.05 1.10 -5.60
N VAL A 127 -9.11 2.37 -5.20
CA VAL A 127 -8.60 2.84 -3.89
C VAL A 127 -9.31 2.11 -2.75
N ALA A 128 -10.64 2.05 -2.79
CA ALA A 128 -11.40 1.36 -1.76
C ALA A 128 -11.04 -0.13 -1.66
N ALA A 129 -10.78 -0.80 -2.79
CA ALA A 129 -10.33 -2.19 -2.80
C ALA A 129 -8.94 -2.36 -2.20
N ALA A 130 -7.98 -1.50 -2.54
CA ALA A 130 -6.64 -1.54 -1.97
C ALA A 130 -6.63 -1.30 -0.46
N VAL A 131 -7.43 -0.34 0.02
CA VAL A 131 -7.61 -0.06 1.45
C VAL A 131 -8.18 -1.28 2.18
N ARG A 132 -9.25 -1.89 1.64
CA ARG A 132 -9.83 -3.11 2.23
C ARG A 132 -8.83 -4.26 2.30
N ALA A 133 -8.01 -4.45 1.27
CA ALA A 133 -6.99 -5.49 1.27
C ALA A 133 -5.97 -5.29 2.39
N VAL A 134 -5.37 -4.11 2.47
CA VAL A 134 -4.40 -3.78 3.53
C VAL A 134 -5.04 -3.91 4.93
N GLN A 135 -6.26 -3.42 5.11
CA GLN A 135 -6.96 -3.56 6.38
C GLN A 135 -7.26 -5.02 6.74
N SER A 136 -7.63 -5.84 5.74
CA SER A 136 -7.83 -7.28 5.94
C SER A 136 -6.54 -7.97 6.36
N ASP A 137 -5.43 -7.68 5.71
CA ASP A 137 -4.12 -8.24 6.05
C ASP A 137 -3.73 -7.89 7.49
N ILE A 138 -3.82 -6.62 7.86
CA ILE A 138 -3.51 -6.16 9.23
C ILE A 138 -4.45 -6.78 10.27
N ALA A 139 -5.75 -6.88 9.99
CA ALA A 139 -6.73 -7.50 10.89
C ALA A 139 -6.43 -8.99 11.11
N ASN A 140 -5.90 -9.65 10.09
CA ASN A 140 -5.46 -11.04 10.13
C ASN A 140 -4.02 -11.22 10.64
N LEU A 141 -3.35 -10.15 11.09
CA LEU A 141 -1.95 -10.14 11.51
C LEU A 141 -1.00 -10.64 10.40
N ASP A 142 -1.36 -10.39 9.18
CA ASP A 142 -0.56 -10.64 7.99
C ASP A 142 0.06 -9.31 7.57
N PHE A 143 1.20 -8.98 8.16
CA PHE A 143 1.80 -7.67 8.00
C PHE A 143 2.50 -7.58 6.65
N PRO A 144 2.07 -6.66 5.75
CA PRO A 144 2.71 -6.47 4.46
C PRO A 144 4.19 -6.08 4.62
N ALA A 145 5.00 -6.47 3.65
CA ALA A 145 6.40 -6.05 3.62
C ALA A 145 6.49 -4.51 3.60
N GLY A 146 7.34 -3.96 4.47
CA GLY A 146 7.49 -2.51 4.62
C GLY A 146 6.50 -1.85 5.57
N PHE A 147 5.52 -2.56 6.12
CA PHE A 147 4.59 -1.98 7.11
C PHE A 147 5.29 -1.56 8.41
N LEU A 148 6.29 -2.30 8.84
CA LEU A 148 7.03 -2.08 10.07
C LEU A 148 8.51 -1.80 9.78
N PRO A 149 9.18 -1.01 10.62
CA PRO A 149 10.64 -0.99 10.68
C PRO A 149 11.14 -2.38 11.11
N GLU A 150 12.42 -2.66 10.85
CA GLU A 150 13.06 -3.94 11.26
C GLU A 150 12.97 -4.20 12.77
N ARG A 151 12.92 -3.12 13.55
CA ARG A 151 12.94 -3.14 15.02
C ARG A 151 11.80 -2.27 15.53
N PHE A 152 10.95 -2.84 16.36
CA PHE A 152 9.77 -2.15 16.90
C PHE A 152 9.41 -2.66 18.30
N THR A 153 8.59 -1.93 19.01
CA THR A 153 7.93 -2.38 20.24
C THR A 153 6.50 -2.89 19.93
N LEU A 154 5.97 -3.77 20.80
CA LEU A 154 4.56 -4.21 20.65
C LEU A 154 3.53 -3.07 20.74
N PRO A 155 3.74 -2.01 21.57
CA PRO A 155 2.89 -0.82 21.50
C PRO A 155 2.91 -0.11 20.15
N GLU A 156 4.09 0.07 19.54
CA GLU A 156 4.22 0.67 18.20
C GLU A 156 3.49 -0.15 17.15
N LEU A 157 3.69 -1.48 17.12
CA LEU A 157 2.97 -2.38 16.22
C LEU A 157 1.45 -2.25 16.39
N GLN A 158 0.95 -2.20 17.63
CA GLN A 158 -0.46 -2.01 17.91
C GLN A 158 -0.96 -0.66 17.38
N THR A 159 -0.26 0.44 17.68
CA THR A 159 -0.62 1.79 17.24
C THR A 159 -0.68 1.89 15.71
N LEU A 160 0.34 1.39 15.01
CA LEU A 160 0.36 1.37 13.53
C LEU A 160 -0.81 0.54 12.96
N SER A 161 -1.10 -0.62 13.58
CA SER A 161 -2.24 -1.45 13.17
C SER A 161 -3.57 -0.74 13.39
N GLU A 162 -3.77 -0.06 14.51
CA GLU A 162 -4.97 0.74 14.81
C GLU A 162 -5.15 1.89 13.83
N GLN A 163 -4.07 2.58 13.45
CA GLN A 163 -4.10 3.67 12.47
C GLN A 163 -4.52 3.19 11.08
N VAL A 164 -4.02 2.03 10.63
CA VAL A 164 -4.44 1.44 9.35
C VAL A 164 -5.89 0.98 9.40
N LEU A 165 -6.30 0.34 10.49
CA LEU A 165 -7.66 -0.18 10.65
C LEU A 165 -8.71 0.92 10.91
N GLY A 166 -8.28 2.11 11.34
CA GLY A 166 -9.16 3.19 11.76
C GLY A 166 -9.97 2.89 13.02
N LYS A 167 -9.53 1.92 13.83
CA LYS A 167 -10.19 1.51 15.08
C LYS A 167 -9.21 0.97 16.11
N GLN A 168 -9.59 1.06 17.38
CA GLN A 168 -8.81 0.50 18.47
C GLN A 168 -8.84 -1.04 18.48
N ILE A 169 -7.77 -1.64 18.98
CA ILE A 169 -7.59 -3.06 19.14
C ILE A 169 -7.41 -3.38 20.63
N ASP A 170 -8.11 -4.42 21.13
CA ASP A 170 -7.87 -4.89 22.50
C ASP A 170 -6.44 -5.39 22.67
N LYS A 171 -5.70 -4.73 23.53
CA LYS A 171 -4.27 -4.95 23.75
C LYS A 171 -3.94 -6.38 24.16
N SER A 172 -4.78 -6.97 25.03
CA SER A 172 -4.53 -8.29 25.58
C SER A 172 -4.74 -9.36 24.52
N SER A 173 -5.83 -9.27 23.77
CA SER A 173 -6.15 -10.16 22.65
C SER A 173 -5.12 -10.06 21.52
N PHE A 174 -4.72 -8.85 21.15
CA PHE A 174 -3.71 -8.61 20.12
C PHE A 174 -2.37 -9.28 20.49
N ARG A 175 -1.87 -9.03 21.68
CA ARG A 175 -0.61 -9.62 22.16
C ARG A 175 -0.67 -11.14 22.30
N ARG A 176 -1.82 -11.67 22.71
CA ARG A 176 -2.06 -13.11 22.78
C ARG A 176 -1.97 -13.72 21.38
N LYS A 177 -2.70 -13.19 20.40
CA LYS A 177 -2.68 -13.66 19.01
C LYS A 177 -1.29 -13.60 18.37
N LEU A 178 -0.52 -12.53 18.62
CA LEU A 178 0.87 -12.42 18.12
C LEU A 178 1.75 -13.56 18.64
N ARG A 179 1.59 -13.93 19.92
CA ARG A 179 2.33 -15.03 20.54
C ARG A 179 1.86 -16.39 20.05
N GLU A 180 0.56 -16.64 20.04
CA GLU A 180 -0.02 -17.91 19.58
C GLU A 180 0.38 -18.25 18.15
N ARG A 181 0.44 -17.23 17.28
CA ARG A 181 0.87 -17.37 15.88
C ARG A 181 2.39 -17.28 15.70
N ASN A 182 3.14 -17.05 16.77
CA ASN A 182 4.61 -16.93 16.73
C ASN A 182 5.15 -15.94 15.69
N LEU A 183 4.49 -14.78 15.55
CA LEU A 183 4.75 -13.81 14.48
C LEU A 183 5.92 -12.87 14.79
N VAL A 184 6.25 -12.70 16.06
CA VAL A 184 7.28 -11.76 16.52
C VAL A 184 8.31 -12.46 17.38
N GLU A 185 9.54 -11.99 17.31
CA GLU A 185 10.66 -12.47 18.13
C GLU A 185 11.23 -11.29 18.90
N GLN A 186 11.37 -11.45 20.22
CA GLN A 186 12.04 -10.44 21.05
C GLN A 186 13.54 -10.50 20.83
N ILE A 187 14.14 -9.34 20.58
CA ILE A 187 15.59 -9.23 20.48
C ILE A 187 16.16 -9.26 21.89
N ASN A 188 16.99 -10.27 22.19
CA ASN A 188 17.49 -10.54 23.53
C ASN A 188 18.25 -9.35 24.12
N GLY A 189 17.85 -8.96 25.33
CA GLY A 189 18.52 -7.90 26.11
C GLY A 189 18.17 -6.48 25.67
N GLU A 190 17.48 -6.29 24.56
CA GLU A 190 17.16 -4.97 24.07
C GLU A 190 15.83 -4.45 24.61
N LYS A 191 15.89 -3.22 25.12
CA LYS A 191 14.74 -2.45 25.59
C LYS A 191 14.90 -1.01 25.13
N THR A 192 13.79 -0.30 25.03
CA THR A 192 13.82 1.14 24.78
C THR A 192 14.66 1.85 25.87
N GLN A 193 15.52 2.77 25.47
CA GLN A 193 16.25 3.62 26.43
C GLN A 193 15.26 4.55 27.14
N GLY A 194 15.50 4.76 28.44
CA GLY A 194 14.56 5.30 29.39
C GLY A 194 13.84 6.59 28.97
N GLY A 195 12.54 6.56 29.18
CA GLY A 195 11.60 7.65 29.25
C GLY A 195 10.77 7.52 30.52
N ALA A 196 9.75 8.36 30.71
CA ALA A 196 8.86 8.35 31.89
C ALA A 196 8.10 7.00 32.10
N HIS A 197 8.23 6.03 31.20
CA HIS A 197 7.57 4.73 31.26
C HIS A 197 8.55 3.57 31.36
N ARG A 198 8.07 2.43 31.91
CA ARG A 198 8.84 1.20 32.00
C ARG A 198 9.38 0.82 30.60
N PRO A 199 10.71 0.53 30.48
CA PRO A 199 11.30 0.14 29.20
C PRO A 199 10.57 -0.99 28.51
N ALA A 200 10.18 -0.80 27.25
CA ALA A 200 9.52 -1.81 26.44
C ALA A 200 10.54 -2.71 25.73
N GLY A 201 10.22 -4.01 25.62
CA GLY A 201 11.04 -4.92 24.83
C GLY A 201 11.01 -4.57 23.35
N ILE A 202 12.14 -4.79 22.67
CA ILE A 202 12.26 -4.60 21.22
C ILE A 202 12.06 -5.94 20.52
N TYR A 203 11.32 -5.91 19.43
CA TYR A 203 10.92 -7.06 18.64
C TYR A 203 11.28 -6.87 17.17
N LYS A 204 11.33 -7.97 16.44
CA LYS A 204 11.34 -8.03 14.97
C LYS A 204 10.24 -8.98 14.49
N LEU A 205 9.75 -8.80 13.27
CA LEU A 205 8.91 -9.80 12.65
C LEU A 205 9.75 -11.05 12.35
N LYS A 206 9.16 -12.21 12.60
CA LYS A 206 9.72 -13.46 12.08
C LYS A 206 9.45 -13.51 10.59
N GLN A 207 10.50 -13.78 9.82
CA GLN A 207 10.32 -14.06 8.40
C GLN A 207 9.42 -15.28 8.26
N ARG A 208 8.25 -15.11 7.66
CA ARG A 208 7.52 -16.25 7.14
C ARG A 208 8.35 -16.80 5.98
N GLU A 209 8.67 -18.09 6.02
CA GLU A 209 9.07 -18.79 4.80
C GLU A 209 7.95 -18.52 3.78
N LYS A 210 8.23 -17.70 2.76
CA LYS A 210 7.35 -17.61 1.60
C LYS A 210 7.33 -19.03 1.06
N LEU A 211 6.21 -19.73 1.23
CA LEU A 211 5.90 -20.87 0.38
C LEU A 211 5.99 -20.32 -1.05
N ASN A 212 7.13 -20.60 -1.69
CA ASN A 212 7.37 -20.29 -3.09
C ASN A 212 6.41 -21.11 -3.93
N GLY A 213 5.17 -20.66 -4.00
CA GLY A 213 4.23 -21.06 -5.04
C GLY A 213 4.63 -20.37 -6.34
N GLN A 214 5.85 -20.60 -6.81
CA GLN A 214 6.18 -20.44 -8.21
C GLN A 214 5.50 -21.58 -8.94
N THR A 215 4.25 -21.38 -9.31
CA THR A 215 3.69 -22.12 -10.44
C THR A 215 4.40 -21.58 -11.68
N SER A 216 5.47 -22.27 -12.08
CA SER A 216 6.04 -22.10 -13.41
C SER A 216 4.97 -22.56 -14.41
N PHE A 217 4.49 -21.63 -15.25
CA PHE A 217 3.76 -21.92 -16.46
C PHE A 217 4.72 -21.78 -17.64
#